data_e510ec051fee9c2b211876b52c0d3f8b
#
_entry.id   e510ec051fee9c2b211876b52c0d3f8b
#
_cell.length_a   1.000
_cell.length_b   1.000
_cell.length_c   1.000
_cell.angle_alpha   90.00
_cell.angle_beta   90.00
_cell.angle_gamma   90.00
#
_symmetry.space_group_name_H-M   'P 1'
#
loop_
_entity.id
_entity.type
_entity.pdbx_description
1 polymer ?
#
loop_
_entity_poly.entity_id
_entity_poly.type
_entity_poly.pdbx_seq_one_letter_code
_entity_poly.pdbx_strand_id
1 'polypeptide(L)'
;MTNSKTLAITGANGFLGKHTIEAAISKGWDVIGIVRREEAAKEVESIGAKAIIIKNFNTDSLKKILVGCKAVIHFRGVVCGSKELFETINIEGMRILVNVAKEIDLPRIIFPSGLGVDLYGEVEWATNEYFRSKKEAERILKEGKVCYTIFRPSYILGPHDELIPDLIEQIGEGIIQIAGNGDIPMQPVFVKDATNAFLTAAEGKGGDNQIFDLVGPKIIDLRTLIDMVVENMSNLGFNLPPPRIQNIPYNEAPEKLEICKEMIDVMRCNVTSDGTIAAKVLGYQLTNVNEAIKASIKAKMFIKEDKVEKEAIILLSGGIDSATTLYWAKREGYKLIAISFNYNLRPEREKKAALKLAKGMGIKLIEVPIEYLKEAIDLRIEGFTIPSALHAPEGFIPARNLVFYSIAAYYAEIYGCKFIIGGHNSADINLFPDANIHFFKDLEKLINRGKHKQDKSKISILIPLITLNKIEVIKLAKDLKVPIEWTWSCYSDGEEPCGQCSSCVKRKEAFDNLDNIKPKLSL
;
A
#
# COMPACT_ATOMS: atom_id res chain seq x y z
N MET A 1 24.08 7.06 -36.85
CA MET A 1 23.47 5.95 -36.08
C MET A 1 23.07 6.53 -34.73
N THR A 2 21.81 6.78 -34.52
CA THR A 2 21.29 7.27 -33.23
C THR A 2 21.59 6.19 -32.19
N ASN A 3 22.36 6.56 -31.17
CA ASN A 3 22.69 5.69 -30.02
C ASN A 3 21.41 5.52 -29.17
N SER A 4 20.40 4.84 -29.73
CA SER A 4 19.13 4.60 -29.04
C SER A 4 19.40 3.72 -27.83
N LYS A 5 19.17 4.27 -26.64
CA LYS A 5 19.30 3.59 -25.37
C LYS A 5 17.94 2.95 -25.01
N THR A 6 17.43 2.08 -25.89
CA THR A 6 16.12 1.45 -25.71
C THR A 6 16.21 0.18 -24.88
N LEU A 7 15.38 0.08 -23.85
CA LEU A 7 15.24 -1.05 -22.94
C LEU A 7 13.85 -1.64 -23.05
N ALA A 8 13.75 -2.94 -23.31
CA ALA A 8 12.49 -3.66 -23.23
C ALA A 8 12.33 -4.32 -21.84
N ILE A 9 11.12 -4.28 -21.29
CA ILE A 9 10.78 -4.89 -19.99
C ILE A 9 9.54 -5.74 -20.16
N THR A 10 9.65 -7.05 -19.93
CA THR A 10 8.48 -7.94 -19.87
C THR A 10 7.96 -8.02 -18.42
N GLY A 11 6.65 -8.20 -18.23
CA GLY A 11 6.08 -8.09 -16.87
C GLY A 11 6.17 -6.66 -16.33
N ALA A 12 6.10 -5.68 -17.22
CA ALA A 12 6.34 -4.26 -16.96
C ALA A 12 5.40 -3.64 -15.91
N ASN A 13 4.19 -4.15 -15.75
CA ASN A 13 3.21 -3.68 -14.75
C ASN A 13 3.33 -4.35 -13.37
N GLY A 14 4.26 -5.31 -13.19
CA GLY A 14 4.56 -5.90 -11.89
C GLY A 14 5.38 -4.97 -10.99
N PHE A 15 5.55 -5.35 -9.73
CA PHE A 15 6.31 -4.61 -8.73
C PHE A 15 7.71 -4.21 -9.24
N LEU A 16 8.55 -5.17 -9.64
CA LEU A 16 9.88 -4.90 -10.17
C LEU A 16 9.84 -4.15 -11.50
N GLY A 17 8.85 -4.43 -12.35
CA GLY A 17 8.68 -3.78 -13.65
C GLY A 17 8.50 -2.28 -13.51
N LYS A 18 7.57 -1.84 -12.67
CA LYS A 18 7.28 -0.42 -12.43
C LYS A 18 8.50 0.33 -11.88
N HIS A 19 9.13 -0.19 -10.83
CA HIS A 19 10.34 0.42 -10.26
C HIS A 19 11.51 0.48 -11.24
N THR A 20 11.65 -0.55 -12.09
CA THR A 20 12.71 -0.58 -13.11
C THR A 20 12.43 0.44 -14.22
N ILE A 21 11.17 0.63 -14.62
CA ILE A 21 10.76 1.66 -15.58
C ILE A 21 11.13 3.05 -15.06
N GLU A 22 10.71 3.39 -13.84
CA GLU A 22 11.02 4.69 -13.21
C GLU A 22 12.53 4.95 -13.16
N ALA A 23 13.28 3.98 -12.67
CA ALA A 23 14.73 4.07 -12.58
C ALA A 23 15.40 4.18 -13.97
N ALA A 24 14.90 3.46 -14.97
CA ALA A 24 15.42 3.50 -16.33
C ALA A 24 15.19 4.86 -16.99
N ILE A 25 13.97 5.40 -16.91
CA ILE A 25 13.62 6.71 -17.44
C ILE A 25 14.48 7.81 -16.80
N SER A 26 14.65 7.76 -15.47
CA SER A 26 15.50 8.72 -14.74
C SER A 26 16.98 8.69 -15.18
N LYS A 27 17.44 7.56 -15.73
CA LYS A 27 18.79 7.37 -16.31
C LYS A 27 18.83 7.59 -17.83
N GLY A 28 17.77 8.13 -18.43
CA GLY A 28 17.70 8.49 -19.84
C GLY A 28 17.56 7.31 -20.81
N TRP A 29 16.89 6.22 -20.36
CA TRP A 29 16.50 5.13 -21.25
C TRP A 29 15.15 5.42 -21.92
N ASP A 30 15.03 5.04 -23.18
CA ASP A 30 13.74 4.87 -23.83
C ASP A 30 13.19 3.48 -23.45
N VAL A 31 12.08 3.42 -22.71
CA VAL A 31 11.59 2.17 -22.16
C VAL A 31 10.35 1.67 -22.91
N ILE A 32 10.39 0.40 -23.30
CA ILE A 32 9.24 -0.35 -23.85
C ILE A 32 8.76 -1.34 -22.81
N GLY A 33 7.57 -1.10 -22.25
CA GLY A 33 6.91 -2.00 -21.32
C GLY A 33 5.99 -3.00 -22.05
N ILE A 34 6.27 -4.29 -21.91
CA ILE A 34 5.48 -5.35 -22.55
C ILE A 34 4.47 -5.89 -21.54
N VAL A 35 3.19 -5.77 -21.86
CA VAL A 35 2.05 -6.14 -21.01
C VAL A 35 1.01 -6.97 -21.77
N ARG A 36 -0.01 -7.51 -21.06
CA ARG A 36 -1.05 -8.36 -21.65
C ARG A 36 -2.42 -7.69 -21.81
N ARG A 37 -2.69 -6.63 -21.03
CA ARG A 37 -4.02 -5.99 -20.91
C ARG A 37 -3.90 -4.49 -21.06
N GLU A 38 -4.99 -3.85 -21.45
CA GLU A 38 -5.04 -2.38 -21.64
C GLU A 38 -4.87 -1.61 -20.32
N GLU A 39 -5.43 -2.12 -19.21
CA GLU A 39 -5.26 -1.48 -17.91
C GLU A 39 -3.77 -1.44 -17.52
N ALA A 40 -3.07 -2.56 -17.72
CA ALA A 40 -1.63 -2.64 -17.47
C ALA A 40 -0.82 -1.72 -18.40
N ALA A 41 -1.29 -1.50 -19.64
CA ALA A 41 -0.65 -0.56 -20.57
C ALA A 41 -0.79 0.88 -20.05
N LYS A 42 -1.98 1.29 -19.61
CA LYS A 42 -2.21 2.61 -19.02
C LYS A 42 -1.34 2.86 -17.78
N GLU A 43 -1.17 1.84 -16.92
CA GLU A 43 -0.28 1.94 -15.77
C GLU A 43 1.18 2.20 -16.19
N VAL A 44 1.68 1.46 -17.17
CA VAL A 44 3.04 1.60 -17.71
C VAL A 44 3.25 2.95 -18.40
N GLU A 45 2.27 3.41 -19.17
CA GLU A 45 2.30 4.72 -19.84
C GLU A 45 2.25 5.88 -18.83
N SER A 46 1.53 5.73 -17.72
CA SER A 46 1.48 6.74 -16.67
C SER A 46 2.85 6.99 -16.02
N ILE A 47 3.73 5.98 -16.02
CA ILE A 47 5.11 6.08 -15.53
C ILE A 47 6.05 6.72 -16.57
N GLY A 48 5.61 6.86 -17.82
CA GLY A 48 6.35 7.49 -18.91
C GLY A 48 7.03 6.51 -19.88
N ALA A 49 6.78 5.20 -19.78
CA ALA A 49 7.25 4.22 -20.76
C ALA A 49 6.25 4.03 -21.89
N LYS A 50 6.72 3.58 -23.05
CA LYS A 50 5.87 3.14 -24.15
C LYS A 50 5.34 1.74 -23.83
N ALA A 51 4.03 1.56 -23.70
CA ALA A 51 3.44 0.25 -23.51
C ALA A 51 3.15 -0.46 -24.83
N ILE A 52 3.41 -1.77 -24.88
CA ILE A 52 3.02 -2.63 -25.99
C ILE A 52 2.25 -3.83 -25.43
N ILE A 53 1.03 -4.00 -25.93
CA ILE A 53 0.14 -5.09 -25.52
C ILE A 53 0.41 -6.32 -26.37
N ILE A 54 0.80 -7.42 -25.73
CA ILE A 54 0.96 -8.73 -26.37
C ILE A 54 -0.03 -9.71 -25.75
N LYS A 55 -1.03 -10.14 -26.51
CA LYS A 55 -1.97 -11.18 -26.05
C LYS A 55 -1.29 -12.55 -26.01
N ASN A 56 -0.51 -12.87 -27.05
CA ASN A 56 0.23 -14.12 -27.19
C ASN A 56 1.74 -13.83 -27.18
N PHE A 57 2.44 -14.40 -26.21
CA PHE A 57 3.89 -14.27 -26.10
C PHE A 57 4.54 -15.28 -27.05
N ASN A 58 4.87 -14.85 -28.26
CA ASN A 58 5.44 -15.67 -29.32
C ASN A 58 6.60 -14.96 -30.04
N THR A 59 7.31 -15.70 -30.87
CA THR A 59 8.50 -15.25 -31.60
C THR A 59 8.23 -14.00 -32.44
N ASP A 60 7.16 -14.01 -33.26
CA ASP A 60 6.88 -12.93 -34.20
C ASP A 60 6.58 -11.59 -33.50
N SER A 61 5.79 -11.65 -32.42
CA SER A 61 5.44 -10.47 -31.65
C SER A 61 6.67 -9.89 -30.94
N LEU A 62 7.48 -10.74 -30.31
CA LEU A 62 8.68 -10.30 -29.61
C LEU A 62 9.75 -9.76 -30.57
N LYS A 63 9.96 -10.40 -31.70
CA LYS A 63 10.93 -9.96 -32.70
C LYS A 63 10.67 -8.52 -33.15
N LYS A 64 9.41 -8.19 -33.46
CA LYS A 64 9.03 -6.81 -33.85
C LYS A 64 9.32 -5.76 -32.78
N ILE A 65 9.27 -6.15 -31.50
CA ILE A 65 9.44 -5.24 -30.37
C ILE A 65 10.90 -5.10 -29.99
N LEU A 66 11.66 -6.19 -30.00
CA LEU A 66 13.01 -6.25 -29.46
C LEU A 66 14.06 -5.80 -30.48
N VAL A 67 13.75 -5.72 -31.77
CA VAL A 67 14.67 -5.17 -32.79
C VAL A 67 15.06 -3.74 -32.40
N GLY A 68 16.38 -3.50 -32.31
CA GLY A 68 16.95 -2.20 -31.94
C GLY A 68 17.02 -1.92 -30.43
N CYS A 69 16.51 -2.82 -29.60
CA CYS A 69 16.71 -2.72 -28.15
C CYS A 69 18.15 -3.05 -27.76
N LYS A 70 18.69 -2.34 -26.77
CA LYS A 70 20.01 -2.59 -26.20
C LYS A 70 20.00 -3.76 -25.22
N ALA A 71 18.88 -3.98 -24.53
CA ALA A 71 18.68 -5.08 -23.61
C ALA A 71 17.19 -5.38 -23.42
N VAL A 72 16.92 -6.58 -22.88
CA VAL A 72 15.61 -6.93 -22.32
C VAL A 72 15.77 -7.36 -20.86
N ILE A 73 14.91 -6.85 -19.97
CA ILE A 73 14.77 -7.36 -18.60
C ILE A 73 13.50 -8.19 -18.55
N HIS A 74 13.64 -9.48 -18.19
CA HIS A 74 12.56 -10.45 -18.27
C HIS A 74 11.95 -10.73 -16.90
N PHE A 75 10.97 -9.91 -16.48
CA PHE A 75 10.21 -10.12 -15.23
C PHE A 75 8.97 -11.01 -15.41
N ARG A 76 8.60 -11.34 -16.64
CA ARG A 76 7.45 -12.23 -16.88
C ARG A 76 7.70 -13.59 -16.24
N GLY A 77 6.87 -13.96 -15.27
CA GLY A 77 6.97 -15.22 -14.57
C GLY A 77 5.79 -15.42 -13.64
N VAL A 78 5.64 -16.64 -13.14
CA VAL A 78 4.66 -17.01 -12.10
C VAL A 78 5.39 -17.69 -10.95
N VAL A 79 4.85 -17.51 -9.74
CA VAL A 79 5.33 -18.14 -8.50
C VAL A 79 4.35 -19.22 -8.06
N CYS A 80 3.07 -19.08 -8.39
CA CYS A 80 1.99 -19.97 -8.04
C CYS A 80 1.23 -20.44 -9.28
N GLY A 81 0.74 -21.67 -9.28
CA GLY A 81 -0.13 -22.15 -10.35
C GLY A 81 0.03 -23.64 -10.68
N SER A 82 -0.63 -24.07 -11.76
CA SER A 82 -0.48 -25.45 -12.24
C SER A 82 0.88 -25.67 -12.91
N LYS A 83 1.28 -26.93 -13.03
CA LYS A 83 2.52 -27.32 -13.73
C LYS A 83 2.53 -26.78 -15.17
N GLU A 84 1.39 -26.83 -15.87
CA GLU A 84 1.25 -26.34 -17.25
C GLU A 84 1.47 -24.83 -17.33
N LEU A 85 1.05 -24.09 -16.29
CA LEU A 85 1.25 -22.65 -16.22
C LEU A 85 2.74 -22.30 -16.04
N PHE A 86 3.46 -23.03 -15.19
CA PHE A 86 4.91 -22.90 -15.04
C PHE A 86 5.65 -23.25 -16.34
N GLU A 87 5.24 -24.33 -17.00
CA GLU A 87 5.82 -24.74 -18.29
C GLU A 87 5.65 -23.65 -19.34
N THR A 88 4.43 -23.14 -19.51
CA THR A 88 4.10 -22.16 -20.55
C THR A 88 4.71 -20.79 -20.28
N ILE A 89 4.70 -20.35 -19.01
CA ILE A 89 5.09 -18.98 -18.68
C ILE A 89 6.58 -18.86 -18.39
N ASN A 90 7.11 -19.72 -17.51
CA ASN A 90 8.49 -19.59 -17.07
C ASN A 90 9.47 -20.27 -18.05
N ILE A 91 9.15 -21.47 -18.52
CA ILE A 91 10.07 -22.28 -19.32
C ILE A 91 9.97 -21.92 -20.80
N GLU A 92 8.78 -22.11 -21.41
CA GLU A 92 8.59 -21.83 -22.82
C GLU A 92 8.73 -20.34 -23.13
N GLY A 93 8.27 -19.45 -22.21
CA GLY A 93 8.52 -18.01 -22.31
C GLY A 93 10.00 -17.66 -22.43
N MET A 94 10.88 -18.30 -21.64
CA MET A 94 12.33 -18.11 -21.75
C MET A 94 12.88 -18.68 -23.05
N ARG A 95 12.41 -19.85 -23.49
CA ARG A 95 12.81 -20.46 -24.76
C ARG A 95 12.52 -19.56 -25.95
N ILE A 96 11.30 -19.03 -26.01
CA ILE A 96 10.90 -18.07 -27.04
C ILE A 96 11.80 -16.83 -27.02
N LEU A 97 12.03 -16.26 -25.84
CA LEU A 97 12.86 -15.06 -25.68
C LEU A 97 14.30 -15.29 -26.18
N VAL A 98 14.91 -16.41 -25.79
CA VAL A 98 16.27 -16.78 -26.20
C VAL A 98 16.36 -17.00 -27.72
N ASN A 99 15.37 -17.65 -28.31
CA ASN A 99 15.34 -17.85 -29.77
C ASN A 99 15.24 -16.52 -30.52
N VAL A 100 14.34 -15.62 -30.08
CA VAL A 100 14.23 -14.27 -30.65
C VAL A 100 15.53 -13.50 -30.51
N ALA A 101 16.14 -13.53 -29.30
CA ALA A 101 17.39 -12.82 -29.05
C ALA A 101 18.52 -13.26 -29.98
N LYS A 102 18.61 -14.55 -30.30
CA LYS A 102 19.56 -15.07 -31.29
C LYS A 102 19.28 -14.56 -32.69
N GLU A 103 18.01 -14.60 -33.12
CA GLU A 103 17.62 -14.22 -34.49
C GLU A 103 17.86 -12.74 -34.81
N ILE A 104 17.80 -11.87 -33.79
CA ILE A 104 17.94 -10.42 -33.96
C ILE A 104 19.27 -9.87 -33.41
N ASP A 105 20.18 -10.72 -32.97
CA ASP A 105 21.41 -10.33 -32.31
C ASP A 105 21.19 -9.35 -31.14
N LEU A 106 20.20 -9.66 -30.28
CA LEU A 106 19.89 -8.85 -29.10
C LEU A 106 21.12 -8.81 -28.17
N PRO A 107 21.63 -7.62 -27.81
CA PRO A 107 22.89 -7.53 -27.07
C PRO A 107 22.91 -8.25 -25.73
N ARG A 108 21.77 -8.26 -24.97
CA ARG A 108 21.72 -8.96 -23.69
C ARG A 108 20.32 -9.20 -23.13
N ILE A 109 20.23 -10.24 -22.29
CA ILE A 109 19.04 -10.60 -21.50
C ILE A 109 19.39 -10.50 -20.02
N ILE A 110 18.61 -9.73 -19.25
CA ILE A 110 18.68 -9.66 -17.80
C ILE A 110 17.52 -10.48 -17.24
N PHE A 111 17.83 -11.48 -16.41
CA PHE A 111 16.84 -12.41 -15.87
C PHE A 111 16.87 -12.49 -14.35
N PRO A 112 15.89 -11.96 -13.65
CA PRO A 112 15.64 -12.22 -12.25
C PRO A 112 15.04 -13.62 -12.06
N SER A 113 15.86 -14.52 -11.53
CA SER A 113 15.51 -15.89 -11.15
C SER A 113 14.97 -15.92 -9.72
N GLY A 114 15.59 -16.68 -8.81
CA GLY A 114 15.26 -16.75 -7.39
C GLY A 114 16.41 -17.33 -6.59
N LEU A 115 16.58 -16.88 -5.36
CA LEU A 115 17.59 -17.40 -4.45
C LEU A 115 17.30 -18.88 -4.14
N GLY A 116 18.33 -19.73 -4.11
CA GLY A 116 18.20 -21.16 -3.86
C GLY A 116 17.69 -22.01 -5.04
N VAL A 117 17.47 -21.42 -6.23
CA VAL A 117 17.00 -22.15 -7.42
C VAL A 117 17.97 -23.23 -7.87
N ASP A 118 19.25 -23.03 -7.67
CA ASP A 118 20.29 -24.05 -7.94
C ASP A 118 20.17 -25.30 -7.07
N LEU A 119 19.58 -25.20 -5.90
CA LEU A 119 19.35 -26.30 -4.98
C LEU A 119 18.12 -27.16 -5.32
N TYR A 120 17.43 -26.89 -6.45
CA TYR A 120 16.28 -27.68 -6.86
C TYR A 120 16.63 -29.17 -6.93
N GLY A 121 15.88 -29.98 -6.18
CA GLY A 121 16.05 -31.43 -6.06
C GLY A 121 17.12 -31.87 -5.04
N GLU A 122 17.83 -30.95 -4.42
CA GLU A 122 18.89 -31.24 -3.44
C GLU A 122 18.43 -31.04 -1.98
N VAL A 123 17.43 -30.18 -1.77
CA VAL A 123 16.87 -29.87 -0.45
C VAL A 123 15.35 -29.98 -0.46
N GLU A 124 14.77 -30.31 0.70
CA GLU A 124 13.34 -30.60 0.84
C GLU A 124 12.44 -29.45 0.34
N TRP A 125 12.76 -28.21 0.69
CA TRP A 125 11.94 -27.05 0.31
C TRP A 125 12.10 -26.63 -1.16
N ALA A 126 13.14 -27.07 -1.87
CA ALA A 126 13.38 -26.72 -3.27
C ALA A 126 12.99 -27.87 -4.22
N THR A 127 11.79 -28.42 -4.08
CA THR A 127 11.32 -29.58 -4.90
C THR A 127 10.08 -29.26 -5.73
N ASN A 128 9.47 -28.07 -5.60
CA ASN A 128 8.25 -27.68 -6.27
C ASN A 128 8.48 -27.14 -7.69
N GLU A 129 7.38 -26.88 -8.39
CA GLU A 129 7.39 -26.42 -9.80
C GLU A 129 8.00 -25.02 -9.97
N TYR A 130 7.95 -24.15 -8.97
CA TYR A 130 8.61 -22.85 -9.03
C TYR A 130 10.13 -23.01 -9.20
N PHE A 131 10.79 -23.72 -8.25
CA PHE A 131 12.24 -23.94 -8.31
C PHE A 131 12.63 -24.70 -9.57
N ARG A 132 11.86 -25.73 -9.96
CA ARG A 132 12.07 -26.47 -11.21
C ARG A 132 12.07 -25.55 -12.42
N SER A 133 11.02 -24.76 -12.57
CA SER A 133 10.83 -23.90 -13.73
C SER A 133 11.87 -22.79 -13.83
N LYS A 134 12.26 -22.20 -12.69
CA LYS A 134 13.32 -21.19 -12.66
C LYS A 134 14.70 -21.78 -12.98
N LYS A 135 15.06 -22.97 -12.42
CA LYS A 135 16.30 -23.68 -12.74
C LYS A 135 16.38 -24.02 -14.24
N GLU A 136 15.27 -24.48 -14.82
CA GLU A 136 15.19 -24.78 -16.24
C GLU A 136 15.29 -23.52 -17.12
N ALA A 137 14.67 -22.41 -16.73
CA ALA A 137 14.81 -21.13 -17.41
C ALA A 137 16.25 -20.61 -17.38
N GLU A 138 16.97 -20.76 -16.25
CA GLU A 138 18.40 -20.45 -16.17
C GLU A 138 19.22 -21.34 -17.12
N ARG A 139 18.92 -22.65 -17.20
CA ARG A 139 19.59 -23.59 -18.08
C ARG A 139 19.41 -23.18 -19.55
N ILE A 140 18.16 -22.94 -19.98
CA ILE A 140 17.83 -22.49 -21.33
C ILE A 140 18.61 -21.22 -21.71
N LEU A 141 18.68 -20.26 -20.79
CA LEU A 141 19.36 -18.99 -21.03
C LEU A 141 20.88 -19.19 -21.16
N LYS A 142 21.49 -20.00 -20.29
CA LYS A 142 22.94 -20.33 -20.33
C LYS A 142 23.34 -21.08 -21.61
N GLU A 143 22.55 -22.07 -22.01
CA GLU A 143 22.79 -22.85 -23.23
C GLU A 143 22.48 -22.06 -24.50
N GLY A 144 21.74 -20.97 -24.35
CA GLY A 144 21.24 -20.14 -25.44
C GLY A 144 22.32 -19.43 -26.26
N LYS A 145 23.55 -19.33 -25.81
CA LYS A 145 24.65 -18.58 -26.48
C LYS A 145 24.29 -17.12 -26.77
N VAL A 146 23.48 -16.52 -25.92
CA VAL A 146 23.18 -15.08 -25.88
C VAL A 146 23.85 -14.47 -24.65
N CYS A 147 24.23 -13.20 -24.70
CA CYS A 147 24.77 -12.54 -23.52
C CYS A 147 23.67 -12.38 -22.47
N TYR A 148 23.96 -12.77 -21.24
CA TYR A 148 23.00 -12.73 -20.14
C TYR A 148 23.60 -12.23 -18.83
N THR A 149 22.74 -11.75 -17.94
CA THR A 149 23.01 -11.64 -16.49
C THR A 149 21.82 -12.24 -15.74
N ILE A 150 22.08 -13.21 -14.89
CA ILE A 150 21.08 -13.83 -14.02
C ILE A 150 21.23 -13.26 -12.62
N PHE A 151 20.12 -12.81 -12.03
CA PHE A 151 20.05 -12.43 -10.63
C PHE A 151 19.19 -13.43 -9.87
N ARG A 152 19.64 -13.84 -8.69
CA ARG A 152 18.88 -14.67 -7.75
C ARG A 152 18.53 -13.82 -6.53
N PRO A 153 17.42 -13.07 -6.58
CA PRO A 153 17.03 -12.21 -5.49
C PRO A 153 16.54 -13.02 -4.29
N SER A 154 16.85 -12.52 -3.08
CA SER A 154 16.13 -12.78 -1.85
C SER A 154 14.81 -11.96 -1.84
N TYR A 155 14.19 -11.78 -0.67
CA TYR A 155 13.03 -10.89 -0.55
C TYR A 155 13.36 -9.47 -1.00
N ILE A 156 12.57 -8.91 -1.92
CA ILE A 156 12.76 -7.54 -2.38
C ILE A 156 11.73 -6.66 -1.70
N LEU A 157 12.20 -5.73 -0.87
CA LEU A 157 11.38 -4.79 -0.11
C LEU A 157 11.45 -3.38 -0.72
N GLY A 158 10.38 -2.62 -0.57
CA GLY A 158 10.30 -1.23 -1.02
C GLY A 158 8.88 -0.78 -1.29
N PRO A 159 8.66 0.45 -1.73
CA PRO A 159 7.32 0.97 -2.02
C PRO A 159 6.51 -0.01 -2.87
N HIS A 160 5.31 -0.36 -2.40
CA HIS A 160 4.40 -1.29 -3.08
C HIS A 160 4.86 -2.76 -3.15
N ASP A 161 5.80 -3.21 -2.29
CA ASP A 161 6.01 -4.64 -2.07
C ASP A 161 4.75 -5.26 -1.41
N GLU A 162 4.68 -6.60 -1.39
CA GLU A 162 3.51 -7.29 -0.85
C GLU A 162 3.69 -7.65 0.64
N LEU A 163 4.92 -7.84 1.11
CA LEU A 163 5.20 -8.38 2.46
C LEU A 163 4.98 -7.33 3.57
N ILE A 164 5.58 -6.14 3.42
CA ILE A 164 5.45 -5.10 4.46
C ILE A 164 4.02 -4.57 4.59
N PRO A 165 3.27 -4.30 3.51
CA PRO A 165 1.85 -3.96 3.60
C PRO A 165 0.98 -5.00 4.29
N ASP A 166 1.21 -6.28 4.04
CA ASP A 166 0.50 -7.38 4.70
C ASP A 166 0.83 -7.44 6.20
N LEU A 167 2.11 -7.34 6.56
CA LEU A 167 2.51 -7.25 7.97
C LEU A 167 1.88 -6.05 8.69
N ILE A 168 1.82 -4.87 8.05
CA ILE A 168 1.16 -3.69 8.62
C ILE A 168 -0.32 -3.98 8.92
N GLU A 169 -1.02 -4.65 8.01
CA GLU A 169 -2.43 -5.02 8.20
C GLU A 169 -2.59 -5.98 9.39
N GLN A 170 -1.78 -7.02 9.46
CA GLN A 170 -1.83 -8.00 10.54
C GLN A 170 -1.38 -7.40 11.90
N ILE A 171 -0.37 -6.53 11.93
CA ILE A 171 0.02 -5.76 13.13
C ILE A 171 -1.16 -4.91 13.59
N GLY A 172 -1.84 -4.26 12.66
CA GLY A 172 -3.05 -3.50 12.94
C GLY A 172 -4.19 -4.35 13.51
N GLU A 173 -4.30 -5.63 13.17
CA GLU A 173 -5.27 -6.60 13.71
C GLU A 173 -4.84 -7.18 15.08
N GLY A 174 -3.60 -6.92 15.51
CA GLY A 174 -3.05 -7.40 16.76
C GLY A 174 -2.63 -8.88 16.75
N ILE A 175 -2.78 -9.58 15.62
CA ILE A 175 -2.39 -10.99 15.45
C ILE A 175 -1.68 -11.11 14.11
N ILE A 176 -0.46 -11.67 14.14
CA ILE A 176 0.31 -12.00 12.93
C ILE A 176 0.36 -13.52 12.79
N GLN A 177 -0.14 -14.02 11.68
CA GLN A 177 -0.05 -15.43 11.31
C GLN A 177 1.15 -15.67 10.43
N ILE A 178 2.05 -16.57 10.84
CA ILE A 178 3.27 -16.90 10.10
C ILE A 178 3.37 -18.40 9.83
N ALA A 179 3.86 -18.77 8.66
CA ALA A 179 4.19 -20.16 8.35
C ALA A 179 5.46 -20.59 9.11
N GLY A 180 5.39 -21.71 9.81
CA GLY A 180 6.48 -22.22 10.66
C GLY A 180 6.75 -21.34 11.88
N ASN A 181 8.01 -21.25 12.29
CA ASN A 181 8.41 -20.52 13.49
C ASN A 181 8.85 -19.07 13.19
N GLY A 182 9.03 -18.73 11.92
CA GLY A 182 9.53 -17.41 11.52
C GLY A 182 11.02 -17.18 11.78
N ASP A 183 11.79 -18.25 12.00
CA ASP A 183 13.22 -18.27 12.33
C ASP A 183 14.12 -18.59 11.12
N ILE A 184 13.55 -18.73 9.93
CA ILE A 184 14.30 -18.94 8.69
C ILE A 184 15.10 -17.68 8.34
N PRO A 185 16.45 -17.79 8.16
CA PRO A 185 17.26 -16.64 7.76
C PRO A 185 16.87 -16.12 6.38
N MET A 186 16.77 -14.81 6.28
CA MET A 186 16.49 -14.08 5.04
C MET A 186 17.41 -12.87 4.92
N GLN A 187 17.67 -12.41 3.70
CA GLN A 187 18.49 -11.22 3.44
C GLN A 187 17.73 -10.23 2.54
N PRO A 188 16.76 -9.50 3.05
CA PRO A 188 15.96 -8.60 2.24
C PRO A 188 16.81 -7.53 1.55
N VAL A 189 16.60 -7.36 0.25
CA VAL A 189 17.26 -6.35 -0.58
C VAL A 189 16.29 -5.22 -0.91
N PHE A 190 16.78 -3.99 -0.95
CA PHE A 190 15.96 -2.83 -1.32
C PHE A 190 15.69 -2.82 -2.83
N VAL A 191 14.45 -2.55 -3.24
CA VAL A 191 14.05 -2.52 -4.65
C VAL A 191 14.88 -1.56 -5.50
N LYS A 192 15.34 -0.44 -4.92
CA LYS A 192 16.23 0.51 -5.62
C LYS A 192 17.60 -0.10 -5.91
N ASP A 193 18.14 -0.90 -5.01
CA ASP A 193 19.42 -1.58 -5.22
C ASP A 193 19.27 -2.64 -6.31
N ALA A 194 18.18 -3.41 -6.26
CA ALA A 194 17.85 -4.40 -7.28
C ALA A 194 17.69 -3.76 -8.67
N THR A 195 16.93 -2.67 -8.79
CA THR A 195 16.75 -1.98 -10.07
C THR A 195 18.05 -1.36 -10.58
N ASN A 196 18.91 -0.84 -9.71
CA ASN A 196 20.23 -0.36 -10.08
C ASN A 196 21.10 -1.47 -10.64
N ALA A 197 21.11 -2.65 -10.00
CA ALA A 197 21.84 -3.82 -10.48
C ALA A 197 21.35 -4.25 -11.88
N PHE A 198 20.05 -4.35 -12.09
CA PHE A 198 19.46 -4.71 -13.37
C PHE A 198 19.85 -3.72 -14.48
N LEU A 199 19.78 -2.42 -14.21
CA LEU A 199 20.08 -1.39 -15.19
C LEU A 199 21.58 -1.31 -15.50
N THR A 200 22.46 -1.51 -14.51
CA THR A 200 23.91 -1.56 -14.75
C THR A 200 24.26 -2.75 -15.64
N ALA A 201 23.68 -3.92 -15.38
CA ALA A 201 23.84 -5.08 -16.26
C ALA A 201 23.28 -4.82 -17.67
N ALA A 202 22.10 -4.15 -17.78
CA ALA A 202 21.53 -3.78 -19.08
C ALA A 202 22.39 -2.78 -19.86
N GLU A 203 23.18 -1.95 -19.18
CA GLU A 203 24.16 -1.05 -19.81
C GLU A 203 25.41 -1.78 -20.34
N GLY A 204 25.66 -3.03 -19.90
CA GLY A 204 26.88 -3.77 -20.21
C GLY A 204 28.09 -3.28 -19.42
N LYS A 205 27.85 -2.79 -18.22
CA LYS A 205 28.90 -2.28 -17.32
C LYS A 205 29.33 -3.31 -16.29
N GLY A 206 29.30 -4.59 -16.63
CA GLY A 206 29.64 -5.73 -15.80
C GLY A 206 28.55 -6.79 -15.80
N GLY A 207 28.89 -7.99 -15.34
CA GLY A 207 27.96 -9.09 -15.15
C GLY A 207 27.62 -9.92 -16.39
N ASP A 208 28.30 -9.71 -17.51
CA ASP A 208 28.08 -10.49 -18.73
C ASP A 208 28.38 -11.98 -18.49
N ASN A 209 27.40 -12.83 -18.78
CA ASN A 209 27.41 -14.28 -18.57
C ASN A 209 27.69 -14.71 -17.11
N GLN A 210 27.22 -13.89 -16.16
CA GLN A 210 27.36 -14.15 -14.74
C GLN A 210 26.02 -14.35 -14.05
N ILE A 211 26.10 -15.00 -12.88
CA ILE A 211 24.97 -15.20 -11.97
C ILE A 211 25.32 -14.52 -10.66
N PHE A 212 24.43 -13.71 -10.13
CA PHE A 212 24.60 -13.02 -8.86
C PHE A 212 23.45 -13.34 -7.90
N ASP A 213 23.78 -13.72 -6.68
CA ASP A 213 22.83 -13.65 -5.60
C ASP A 213 22.57 -12.18 -5.27
N LEU A 214 21.32 -11.77 -5.35
CA LEU A 214 20.91 -10.39 -5.12
C LEU A 214 20.29 -10.30 -3.73
N VAL A 215 21.13 -10.04 -2.75
CA VAL A 215 20.77 -10.06 -1.32
C VAL A 215 21.15 -8.75 -0.65
N GLY A 216 20.44 -8.41 0.43
CA GLY A 216 20.73 -7.22 1.23
C GLY A 216 21.95 -7.37 2.14
N PRO A 217 22.32 -6.30 2.86
CA PRO A 217 23.53 -6.28 3.68
C PRO A 217 23.40 -7.03 5.02
N LYS A 218 22.17 -7.36 5.45
CA LYS A 218 21.90 -7.92 6.77
C LYS A 218 21.08 -9.20 6.68
N ILE A 219 21.54 -10.23 7.37
CA ILE A 219 20.75 -11.46 7.60
C ILE A 219 19.84 -11.20 8.79
N ILE A 220 18.56 -11.44 8.62
CA ILE A 220 17.52 -11.37 9.65
C ILE A 220 16.60 -12.57 9.49
N ASP A 221 15.65 -12.72 10.39
CA ASP A 221 14.53 -13.65 10.24
C ASP A 221 13.20 -12.88 10.17
N LEU A 222 12.09 -13.59 9.93
CA LEU A 222 10.78 -12.97 9.81
C LEU A 222 10.33 -12.30 11.13
N ARG A 223 10.70 -12.88 12.28
CA ARG A 223 10.38 -12.28 13.60
C ARG A 223 11.11 -10.94 13.77
N THR A 224 12.40 -10.92 13.47
CA THR A 224 13.19 -9.67 13.47
C THR A 224 12.61 -8.65 12.49
N LEU A 225 12.16 -9.07 11.31
CA LEU A 225 11.51 -8.18 10.34
C LEU A 225 10.22 -7.58 10.92
N ILE A 226 9.39 -8.39 11.58
CA ILE A 226 8.16 -7.94 12.25
C ILE A 226 8.49 -6.89 13.32
N ASP A 227 9.47 -7.16 14.18
CA ASP A 227 9.89 -6.21 15.22
C ASP A 227 10.37 -4.88 14.61
N MET A 228 11.15 -4.94 13.52
CA MET A 228 11.59 -3.75 12.80
C MET A 228 10.42 -2.97 12.19
N VAL A 229 9.39 -3.64 11.68
CA VAL A 229 8.17 -2.97 11.16
C VAL A 229 7.42 -2.28 12.30
N VAL A 230 7.20 -2.98 13.42
CA VAL A 230 6.54 -2.42 14.62
C VAL A 230 7.30 -1.20 15.14
N GLU A 231 8.62 -1.29 15.26
CA GLU A 231 9.48 -0.17 15.70
C GLU A 231 9.36 1.04 14.74
N ASN A 232 9.46 0.81 13.44
CA ASN A 232 9.32 1.89 12.45
C ASN A 232 7.92 2.51 12.46
N MET A 233 6.87 1.72 12.66
CA MET A 233 5.50 2.23 12.83
C MET A 233 5.38 3.07 14.11
N SER A 234 5.96 2.63 15.23
CA SER A 234 6.00 3.38 16.48
C SER A 234 6.75 4.72 16.32
N ASN A 235 7.88 4.71 15.62
CA ASN A 235 8.65 5.93 15.32
C ASN A 235 7.89 6.92 14.42
N LEU A 236 6.90 6.44 13.65
CA LEU A 236 5.97 7.26 12.86
C LEU A 236 4.73 7.70 13.66
N GLY A 237 4.65 7.36 14.95
CA GLY A 237 3.57 7.78 15.85
C GLY A 237 2.41 6.77 15.96
N PHE A 238 2.54 5.57 15.40
CA PHE A 238 1.54 4.50 15.54
C PHE A 238 1.81 3.71 16.83
N ASN A 239 1.19 4.09 17.93
CA ASN A 239 1.31 3.36 19.20
C ASN A 239 0.39 2.11 19.19
N LEU A 240 0.83 1.07 18.50
CA LEU A 240 0.14 -0.22 18.47
C LEU A 240 0.69 -1.13 19.57
N PRO A 241 -0.17 -1.91 20.25
CA PRO A 241 0.33 -2.94 21.16
C PRO A 241 1.13 -3.98 20.37
N PRO A 242 2.13 -4.63 20.99
CA PRO A 242 2.88 -5.70 20.34
C PRO A 242 1.91 -6.78 19.82
N PRO A 243 2.00 -7.17 18.55
CA PRO A 243 1.10 -8.17 17.99
C PRO A 243 1.40 -9.56 18.56
N ARG A 244 0.36 -10.36 18.74
CA ARG A 244 0.52 -11.78 19.05
C ARG A 244 0.91 -12.55 17.79
N ILE A 245 2.04 -13.26 17.82
CA ILE A 245 2.46 -14.11 16.71
C ILE A 245 1.81 -15.50 16.88
N GLN A 246 1.10 -15.93 15.84
CA GLN A 246 0.51 -17.26 15.72
C GLN A 246 1.28 -18.07 14.67
N ASN A 247 1.96 -19.12 15.12
CA ASN A 247 2.69 -20.03 14.26
C ASN A 247 1.73 -21.02 13.60
N ILE A 248 1.78 -21.13 12.28
CA ILE A 248 0.98 -22.07 11.49
C ILE A 248 1.94 -23.14 10.93
N PRO A 249 1.71 -24.43 11.20
CA PRO A 249 2.53 -25.50 10.64
C PRO A 249 2.59 -25.41 9.10
N TYR A 250 3.73 -25.69 8.49
CA TYR A 250 3.93 -25.56 7.03
C TYR A 250 2.94 -26.38 6.20
N ASN A 251 2.52 -27.54 6.69
CA ASN A 251 1.52 -28.38 6.02
C ASN A 251 0.10 -27.80 6.06
N GLU A 252 -0.21 -26.93 7.01
CA GLU A 252 -1.51 -26.26 7.16
C GLU A 252 -1.50 -24.83 6.58
N ALA A 253 -0.32 -24.26 6.40
CA ALA A 253 -0.14 -22.88 5.97
C ALA A 253 -0.79 -22.54 4.61
N PRO A 254 -0.77 -23.42 3.59
CA PRO A 254 -1.43 -23.11 2.32
C PRO A 254 -2.93 -22.82 2.47
N GLU A 255 -3.63 -23.59 3.30
CA GLU A 255 -5.07 -23.41 3.52
C GLU A 255 -5.37 -22.25 4.48
N LYS A 256 -4.64 -22.16 5.61
CA LYS A 256 -4.93 -21.17 6.66
C LYS A 256 -4.47 -19.75 6.28
N LEU A 257 -3.40 -19.61 5.51
CA LEU A 257 -2.88 -18.32 5.07
C LEU A 257 -3.34 -17.94 3.66
N GLU A 258 -4.12 -18.81 2.99
CA GLU A 258 -4.55 -18.63 1.60
C GLU A 258 -3.37 -18.37 0.63
N ILE A 259 -2.21 -18.99 0.89
CA ILE A 259 -0.97 -18.85 0.12
C ILE A 259 -0.67 -20.17 -0.59
N CYS A 260 -0.23 -20.13 -1.83
CA CYS A 260 0.12 -21.35 -2.56
C CYS A 260 1.30 -22.10 -1.93
N LYS A 261 1.34 -23.43 -2.14
CA LYS A 261 2.40 -24.28 -1.59
C LYS A 261 3.80 -23.84 -2.04
N GLU A 262 3.93 -23.44 -3.29
CA GLU A 262 5.21 -22.98 -3.85
C GLU A 262 5.75 -21.77 -3.07
N MET A 263 4.88 -20.82 -2.70
CA MET A 263 5.28 -19.66 -1.91
C MET A 263 5.68 -20.06 -0.48
N ILE A 264 4.98 -21.00 0.14
CA ILE A 264 5.37 -21.55 1.46
C ILE A 264 6.77 -22.18 1.40
N ASP A 265 7.07 -22.91 0.33
CA ASP A 265 8.40 -23.51 0.16
C ASP A 265 9.47 -22.43 -0.10
N VAL A 266 9.16 -21.36 -0.83
CA VAL A 266 10.05 -20.18 -0.98
C VAL A 266 10.33 -19.53 0.39
N MET A 267 9.35 -19.45 1.27
CA MET A 267 9.52 -18.93 2.64
C MET A 267 10.44 -19.81 3.51
N ARG A 268 10.65 -21.08 3.13
CA ARG A 268 11.59 -22.01 3.80
C ARG A 268 13.01 -21.90 3.27
N CYS A 269 13.25 -21.09 2.23
CA CYS A 269 14.59 -20.90 1.67
C CYS A 269 15.49 -20.21 2.71
N ASN A 270 16.48 -20.94 3.20
CA ASN A 270 17.45 -20.50 4.20
C ASN A 270 18.82 -20.13 3.61
N VAL A 271 18.90 -19.93 2.29
CA VAL A 271 20.14 -19.54 1.61
C VAL A 271 20.50 -18.10 1.98
N THR A 272 21.75 -17.91 2.35
CA THR A 272 22.36 -16.59 2.57
C THR A 272 23.63 -16.46 1.72
N SER A 273 23.97 -15.24 1.34
CA SER A 273 25.09 -14.98 0.43
C SER A 273 25.80 -13.66 0.75
N ASP A 274 26.97 -13.43 0.16
CA ASP A 274 27.68 -12.15 0.28
C ASP A 274 27.14 -11.14 -0.76
N GLY A 275 26.22 -10.28 -0.34
CA GLY A 275 25.65 -9.22 -1.18
C GLY A 275 26.66 -8.22 -1.73
N THR A 276 27.88 -8.15 -1.15
CA THR A 276 28.92 -7.21 -1.61
C THR A 276 29.52 -7.63 -2.96
N ILE A 277 29.41 -8.89 -3.36
CA ILE A 277 29.95 -9.39 -4.64
C ILE A 277 29.23 -8.70 -5.81
N ALA A 278 27.90 -8.82 -5.86
CA ALA A 278 27.09 -8.16 -6.89
C ALA A 278 27.27 -6.63 -6.85
N ALA A 279 27.26 -6.06 -5.63
CA ALA A 279 27.40 -4.61 -5.43
C ALA A 279 28.74 -4.07 -5.96
N LYS A 280 29.86 -4.78 -5.73
CA LYS A 280 31.19 -4.38 -6.23
C LYS A 280 31.29 -4.50 -7.75
N VAL A 281 30.83 -5.61 -8.33
CA VAL A 281 30.92 -5.85 -9.79
C VAL A 281 30.04 -4.85 -10.56
N LEU A 282 28.85 -4.55 -10.04
CA LEU A 282 27.86 -3.69 -10.71
C LEU A 282 27.89 -2.24 -10.22
N GLY A 283 28.77 -1.88 -9.29
CA GLY A 283 28.99 -0.50 -8.87
C GLY A 283 27.80 0.16 -8.17
N TYR A 284 27.04 -0.59 -7.34
CA TYR A 284 25.98 0.00 -6.52
C TYR A 284 26.26 -0.17 -5.02
N GLN A 285 25.58 0.60 -4.19
CA GLN A 285 25.69 0.51 -2.73
C GLN A 285 24.51 -0.29 -2.18
N LEU A 286 24.78 -1.11 -1.16
CA LEU A 286 23.75 -1.84 -0.44
C LEU A 286 23.08 -0.93 0.58
N THR A 287 21.78 -0.79 0.46
CA THR A 287 20.96 0.02 1.36
C THR A 287 20.56 -0.78 2.60
N ASN A 288 20.58 -0.13 3.77
CA ASN A 288 20.12 -0.74 5.00
C ASN A 288 18.66 -1.17 4.90
N VAL A 289 18.33 -2.37 5.39
CA VAL A 289 16.97 -2.92 5.36
C VAL A 289 15.92 -1.99 6.02
N ASN A 290 16.30 -1.24 7.06
CA ASN A 290 15.42 -0.25 7.69
C ASN A 290 14.93 0.83 6.72
N GLU A 291 15.76 1.26 5.78
CA GLU A 291 15.35 2.25 4.78
C GLU A 291 14.33 1.66 3.78
N ALA A 292 14.49 0.37 3.42
CA ALA A 292 13.51 -0.33 2.61
C ALA A 292 12.16 -0.45 3.34
N ILE A 293 12.17 -0.86 4.61
CA ILE A 293 10.98 -0.96 5.46
C ILE A 293 10.30 0.41 5.60
N LYS A 294 11.03 1.45 5.93
CA LYS A 294 10.50 2.82 6.03
C LYS A 294 9.85 3.29 4.72
N ALA A 295 10.48 2.98 3.58
CA ALA A 295 9.95 3.33 2.28
C ALA A 295 8.64 2.59 1.97
N SER A 296 8.55 1.29 2.30
CA SER A 296 7.33 0.48 2.17
C SER A 296 6.22 0.98 3.08
N ILE A 297 6.53 1.24 4.36
CA ILE A 297 5.56 1.80 5.33
C ILE A 297 5.03 3.14 4.82
N LYS A 298 5.93 4.04 4.41
CA LYS A 298 5.53 5.34 3.86
C LYS A 298 4.63 5.20 2.63
N ALA A 299 4.98 4.32 1.71
CA ALA A 299 4.16 4.06 0.53
C ALA A 299 2.77 3.51 0.88
N LYS A 300 2.67 2.59 1.87
CA LYS A 300 1.39 2.05 2.34
C LYS A 300 0.56 3.09 3.11
N MET A 301 1.21 3.91 3.95
CA MET A 301 0.53 4.86 4.86
C MET A 301 0.29 6.21 4.20
N PHE A 302 1.16 6.62 3.27
CA PHE A 302 1.13 7.92 2.60
C PHE A 302 0.99 7.74 1.09
N ILE A 303 0.11 6.82 0.65
CA ILE A 303 -0.12 6.56 -0.77
C ILE A 303 -0.37 7.90 -1.48
N LYS A 304 0.66 8.40 -2.17
CA LYS A 304 0.43 9.27 -3.33
C LYS A 304 -0.07 8.32 -4.41
N GLU A 305 -1.38 8.16 -4.48
CA GLU A 305 -1.98 7.50 -5.63
C GLU A 305 -1.71 8.37 -6.84
N ASP A 306 -0.80 7.89 -7.70
CA ASP A 306 -0.57 8.47 -9.00
C ASP A 306 -1.89 8.55 -9.77
N LYS A 307 -2.36 9.80 -10.00
CA LYS A 307 -3.39 10.19 -10.97
C LYS A 307 -4.70 9.36 -11.04
N VAL A 308 -5.09 8.67 -9.99
CA VAL A 308 -6.50 8.32 -9.82
C VAL A 308 -7.23 9.63 -9.51
N GLU A 309 -8.28 9.93 -10.23
CA GLU A 309 -9.14 11.06 -9.84
C GLU A 309 -9.53 10.84 -8.37
N LYS A 310 -8.96 11.67 -7.49
CA LYS A 310 -9.12 11.57 -6.03
C LYS A 310 -10.50 12.10 -5.63
N GLU A 311 -11.55 11.50 -6.16
CA GLU A 311 -12.91 11.84 -5.80
C GLU A 311 -13.28 11.18 -4.49
N ALA A 312 -13.68 11.97 -3.51
CA ALA A 312 -13.95 11.52 -2.15
C ALA A 312 -15.24 12.09 -1.58
N ILE A 313 -15.94 11.24 -0.83
CA ILE A 313 -16.96 11.68 0.13
C ILE A 313 -16.24 12.07 1.42
N ILE A 314 -16.52 13.26 1.94
CA ILE A 314 -16.02 13.70 3.24
C ILE A 314 -17.16 13.93 4.23
N LEU A 315 -17.01 13.39 5.45
CA LEU A 315 -17.95 13.59 6.54
C LEU A 315 -17.70 14.94 7.19
N LEU A 316 -18.62 15.88 7.07
CA LEU A 316 -18.47 17.25 7.54
C LEU A 316 -19.54 17.60 8.58
N SER A 317 -19.17 17.57 9.86
CA SER A 317 -20.07 17.95 10.95
C SER A 317 -20.15 19.48 11.15
N GLY A 318 -19.07 20.21 10.88
CA GLY A 318 -18.92 21.63 11.21
C GLY A 318 -18.05 21.86 12.45
N GLY A 319 -17.67 20.81 13.16
CA GLY A 319 -16.69 20.85 14.23
C GLY A 319 -15.25 21.01 13.71
N ILE A 320 -14.32 21.38 14.61
CA ILE A 320 -12.94 21.69 14.25
C ILE A 320 -12.21 20.50 13.61
N ASP A 321 -12.48 19.25 14.05
CA ASP A 321 -11.82 18.05 13.50
C ASP A 321 -12.25 17.80 12.05
N SER A 322 -13.56 17.85 11.78
CA SER A 322 -14.07 17.69 10.42
C SER A 322 -13.63 18.83 9.49
N ALA A 323 -13.53 20.07 10.01
CA ALA A 323 -13.00 21.20 9.26
C ALA A 323 -11.50 21.01 8.95
N THR A 324 -10.71 20.56 9.92
CA THR A 324 -9.28 20.27 9.72
C THR A 324 -9.10 19.18 8.65
N THR A 325 -9.91 18.12 8.73
CA THR A 325 -9.92 17.04 7.73
C THR A 325 -10.29 17.55 6.34
N LEU A 326 -11.26 18.45 6.23
CA LEU A 326 -11.66 19.07 4.97
C LEU A 326 -10.49 19.84 4.32
N TYR A 327 -9.80 20.65 5.09
CA TYR A 327 -8.67 21.44 4.60
C TYR A 327 -7.46 20.55 4.28
N TRP A 328 -7.20 19.51 5.08
CA TRP A 328 -6.21 18.49 4.78
C TRP A 328 -6.51 17.80 3.43
N ALA A 329 -7.73 17.29 3.25
CA ALA A 329 -8.12 16.61 2.03
C ALA A 329 -8.00 17.49 0.79
N LYS A 330 -8.33 18.78 0.91
CA LYS A 330 -8.15 19.75 -0.18
C LYS A 330 -6.69 19.98 -0.51
N ARG A 331 -5.82 20.10 0.51
CA ARG A 331 -4.36 20.21 0.32
C ARG A 331 -3.78 18.99 -0.38
N GLU A 332 -4.26 17.80 -0.03
CA GLU A 332 -3.84 16.54 -0.66
C GLU A 332 -4.43 16.32 -2.07
N GLY A 333 -5.20 17.29 -2.60
CA GLY A 333 -5.69 17.28 -3.97
C GLY A 333 -6.97 16.49 -4.20
N TYR A 334 -7.75 16.16 -3.15
CA TYR A 334 -9.03 15.48 -3.31
C TYR A 334 -10.09 16.39 -3.91
N LYS A 335 -10.87 15.86 -4.87
CA LYS A 335 -12.15 16.43 -5.31
C LYS A 335 -13.24 15.97 -4.35
N LEU A 336 -13.85 16.89 -3.62
CA LEU A 336 -14.67 16.57 -2.46
C LEU A 336 -16.15 16.79 -2.70
N ILE A 337 -16.96 15.85 -2.22
CA ILE A 337 -18.39 16.01 -1.95
C ILE A 337 -18.57 15.82 -0.44
N ALA A 338 -19.10 16.82 0.24
CA ALA A 338 -19.32 16.74 1.68
C ALA A 338 -20.69 16.13 2.00
N ILE A 339 -20.72 15.28 3.02
CA ILE A 339 -21.96 14.78 3.63
C ILE A 339 -22.04 15.30 5.06
N SER A 340 -23.18 15.84 5.41
CA SER A 340 -23.51 16.31 6.73
C SER A 340 -24.78 15.59 7.22
N PHE A 341 -24.67 14.87 8.33
CA PHE A 341 -25.81 14.14 8.88
C PHE A 341 -26.65 15.03 9.79
N ASN A 342 -27.96 15.05 9.54
CA ASN A 342 -28.92 15.77 10.36
C ASN A 342 -29.72 14.77 11.21
N TYR A 343 -29.32 14.60 12.46
CA TYR A 343 -29.93 13.71 13.44
C TYR A 343 -30.51 14.52 14.61
N ASN A 344 -31.37 13.89 15.41
CA ASN A 344 -31.99 14.54 16.56
C ASN A 344 -30.91 15.09 17.54
N LEU A 345 -31.21 16.26 18.12
CA LEU A 345 -30.33 16.99 19.05
C LEU A 345 -29.04 17.56 18.45
N ARG A 346 -28.83 17.52 17.16
CA ARG A 346 -27.70 18.22 16.56
C ARG A 346 -27.93 19.73 16.56
N PRO A 347 -26.97 20.53 17.09
CA PRO A 347 -27.09 21.99 17.13
C PRO A 347 -27.25 22.63 15.74
N GLU A 348 -28.16 23.59 15.60
CA GLU A 348 -28.35 24.35 14.34
C GLU A 348 -27.08 25.14 13.97
N ARG A 349 -26.33 25.62 14.97
CA ARG A 349 -25.04 26.28 14.77
C ARG A 349 -24.01 25.38 14.14
N GLU A 350 -23.94 24.09 14.52
CA GLU A 350 -23.05 23.10 13.91
C GLU A 350 -23.41 22.85 12.45
N LYS A 351 -24.72 22.75 12.12
CA LYS A 351 -25.18 22.62 10.73
C LYS A 351 -24.80 23.85 9.89
N LYS A 352 -25.00 25.06 10.42
CA LYS A 352 -24.60 26.31 9.75
C LYS A 352 -23.10 26.38 9.53
N ALA A 353 -22.28 25.90 10.49
CA ALA A 353 -20.84 25.83 10.37
C ALA A 353 -20.41 24.89 9.22
N ALA A 354 -21.01 23.70 9.13
CA ALA A 354 -20.76 22.77 8.02
C ALA A 354 -21.08 23.39 6.65
N LEU A 355 -22.24 24.05 6.55
CA LEU A 355 -22.65 24.75 5.31
C LEU A 355 -21.68 25.88 4.94
N LYS A 356 -21.25 26.67 5.94
CA LYS A 356 -20.31 27.79 5.74
C LYS A 356 -18.95 27.28 5.24
N LEU A 357 -18.44 26.21 5.84
CA LEU A 357 -17.19 25.57 5.46
C LEU A 357 -17.26 25.01 4.02
N ALA A 358 -18.33 24.29 3.69
CA ALA A 358 -18.52 23.73 2.35
C ALA A 358 -18.61 24.83 1.28
N LYS A 359 -19.38 25.90 1.53
CA LYS A 359 -19.47 27.06 0.63
C LYS A 359 -18.11 27.75 0.46
N GLY A 360 -17.38 27.98 1.55
CA GLY A 360 -16.06 28.60 1.51
C GLY A 360 -15.03 27.81 0.69
N MET A 361 -15.19 26.48 0.61
CA MET A 361 -14.36 25.59 -0.20
C MET A 361 -14.88 25.34 -1.62
N GLY A 362 -16.08 25.87 -1.95
CA GLY A 362 -16.71 25.66 -3.27
C GLY A 362 -17.07 24.19 -3.53
N ILE A 363 -17.42 23.42 -2.50
CA ILE A 363 -17.78 22.01 -2.63
C ILE A 363 -19.27 21.78 -2.38
N LYS A 364 -19.82 20.73 -3.01
CA LYS A 364 -21.20 20.30 -2.80
C LYS A 364 -21.35 19.75 -1.38
N LEU A 365 -22.39 20.18 -0.66
CA LEU A 365 -22.81 19.61 0.63
C LEU A 365 -24.12 18.85 0.41
N ILE A 366 -24.18 17.61 0.86
CA ILE A 366 -25.36 16.77 0.92
C ILE A 366 -25.76 16.67 2.38
N GLU A 367 -26.95 17.17 2.71
CA GLU A 367 -27.53 17.00 4.04
C GLU A 367 -28.40 15.73 4.05
N VAL A 368 -28.08 14.82 4.96
CA VAL A 368 -28.73 13.52 5.09
C VAL A 368 -29.51 13.49 6.40
N PRO A 369 -30.87 13.51 6.34
CA PRO A 369 -31.68 13.41 7.54
C PRO A 369 -31.65 11.97 8.10
N ILE A 370 -31.37 11.85 9.39
CA ILE A 370 -31.37 10.58 10.14
C ILE A 370 -32.12 10.79 11.46
N GLU A 371 -33.41 11.14 11.36
CA GLU A 371 -34.24 11.57 12.50
C GLU A 371 -34.43 10.47 13.55
N TYR A 372 -34.22 9.21 13.20
CA TYR A 372 -34.35 8.09 14.11
C TYR A 372 -33.11 7.90 15.02
N LEU A 373 -31.96 8.53 14.75
CA LEU A 373 -30.82 8.48 15.64
C LEU A 373 -31.03 9.45 16.82
N LYS A 374 -30.93 8.88 18.02
CA LYS A 374 -31.07 9.63 19.26
C LYS A 374 -29.89 9.33 20.17
N GLU A 375 -29.60 10.26 21.08
CA GLU A 375 -28.66 10.01 22.16
C GLU A 375 -29.17 8.94 23.12
N ALA A 376 -28.25 8.14 23.67
CA ALA A 376 -28.60 7.08 24.61
C ALA A 376 -29.30 7.60 25.86
N ILE A 377 -28.96 8.84 26.29
CA ILE A 377 -29.60 9.47 27.45
C ILE A 377 -31.07 9.82 27.19
N ASP A 378 -31.40 10.32 25.98
CA ASP A 378 -32.78 10.59 25.54
C ASP A 378 -33.64 9.33 25.56
N LEU A 379 -33.13 8.24 25.00
CA LEU A 379 -33.83 6.97 24.99
C LEU A 379 -34.08 6.43 26.41
N ARG A 380 -33.20 6.69 27.37
CA ARG A 380 -33.44 6.37 28.78
C ARG A 380 -34.57 7.20 29.40
N ILE A 381 -34.59 8.48 29.08
CA ILE A 381 -35.71 9.40 29.52
C ILE A 381 -37.03 8.91 28.94
N GLU A 382 -37.04 8.39 27.72
CA GLU A 382 -38.21 7.78 27.08
C GLU A 382 -38.54 6.38 27.64
N GLY A 383 -37.79 5.85 28.59
CA GLY A 383 -38.05 4.57 29.25
C GLY A 383 -37.41 3.35 28.59
N PHE A 384 -36.54 3.54 27.59
CA PHE A 384 -35.80 2.44 26.97
C PHE A 384 -34.54 2.08 27.76
N THR A 385 -34.29 0.79 27.94
CA THR A 385 -33.05 0.28 28.51
C THR A 385 -32.07 -0.06 27.40
N ILE A 386 -30.92 0.66 27.34
CA ILE A 386 -29.86 0.39 26.38
C ILE A 386 -28.66 -0.15 27.15
N PRO A 387 -28.40 -1.48 27.14
CA PRO A 387 -27.31 -2.06 27.92
C PRO A 387 -25.93 -1.48 27.57
N SER A 388 -25.65 -1.25 26.28
CA SER A 388 -24.41 -0.65 25.79
C SER A 388 -24.19 0.80 26.22
N ALA A 389 -25.23 1.49 26.70
CA ALA A 389 -25.17 2.88 27.11
C ALA A 389 -25.14 3.06 28.64
N LEU A 390 -25.07 1.99 29.43
CA LEU A 390 -25.16 2.05 30.90
C LEU A 390 -24.04 2.90 31.53
N HIS A 391 -22.85 2.92 30.89
CA HIS A 391 -21.68 3.72 31.26
C HIS A 391 -21.14 4.55 30.08
N ALA A 392 -22.00 4.82 29.10
CA ALA A 392 -21.59 5.53 27.89
C ALA A 392 -21.22 7.00 28.20
N PRO A 393 -20.22 7.55 27.51
CA PRO A 393 -19.88 8.97 27.63
C PRO A 393 -21.00 9.86 27.10
N GLU A 394 -20.94 11.15 27.46
CA GLU A 394 -21.85 12.18 26.92
C GLU A 394 -21.77 12.19 25.38
N GLY A 395 -22.91 12.28 24.72
CA GLY A 395 -23.01 12.29 23.25
C GLY A 395 -22.87 10.91 22.59
N PHE A 396 -22.96 9.82 23.35
CA PHE A 396 -22.93 8.47 22.80
C PHE A 396 -24.24 8.12 22.08
N ILE A 397 -24.13 7.79 20.81
CA ILE A 397 -25.21 7.24 19.98
C ILE A 397 -24.79 5.83 19.54
N PRO A 398 -25.56 4.77 19.87
CA PRO A 398 -25.20 3.40 19.49
C PRO A 398 -25.02 3.23 17.98
N ALA A 399 -23.94 2.57 17.56
CA ALA A 399 -23.61 2.27 16.16
C ALA A 399 -23.57 3.50 15.23
N ARG A 400 -23.37 4.70 15.76
CA ARG A 400 -23.41 5.94 14.97
C ARG A 400 -22.46 5.93 13.78
N ASN A 401 -21.19 5.54 14.00
CA ASN A 401 -20.20 5.53 12.93
C ASN A 401 -20.51 4.46 11.89
N LEU A 402 -21.02 3.29 12.30
CA LEU A 402 -21.49 2.27 11.35
C LEU A 402 -22.55 2.83 10.40
N VAL A 403 -23.55 3.52 10.93
CA VAL A 403 -24.63 4.14 10.12
C VAL A 403 -24.07 5.22 9.20
N PHE A 404 -23.24 6.13 9.73
CA PHE A 404 -22.71 7.25 8.96
C PHE A 404 -21.83 6.79 7.80
N TYR A 405 -20.92 5.86 8.03
CA TYR A 405 -20.03 5.38 6.97
C TYR A 405 -20.74 4.45 5.98
N SER A 406 -21.76 3.69 6.40
CA SER A 406 -22.59 2.91 5.47
C SER A 406 -23.36 3.81 4.51
N ILE A 407 -23.93 4.91 5.00
CA ILE A 407 -24.58 5.91 4.14
C ILE A 407 -23.56 6.63 3.26
N ALA A 408 -22.38 6.97 3.79
CA ALA A 408 -21.30 7.56 3.01
C ALA A 408 -20.83 6.61 1.88
N ALA A 409 -20.79 5.29 2.12
CA ALA A 409 -20.46 4.29 1.11
C ALA A 409 -21.50 4.26 -0.02
N TYR A 410 -22.80 4.32 0.33
CA TYR A 410 -23.86 4.43 -0.66
C TYR A 410 -23.67 5.67 -1.58
N TYR A 411 -23.36 6.83 -1.01
CA TYR A 411 -23.09 8.02 -1.81
C TYR A 411 -21.78 7.92 -2.58
N ALA A 412 -20.75 7.27 -2.02
CA ALA A 412 -19.50 7.04 -2.72
C ALA A 412 -19.73 6.22 -4.00
N GLU A 413 -20.53 5.16 -3.95
CA GLU A 413 -20.90 4.38 -5.14
C GLU A 413 -21.69 5.21 -6.17
N ILE A 414 -22.67 5.99 -5.74
CA ILE A 414 -23.49 6.83 -6.64
C ILE A 414 -22.65 7.88 -7.37
N TYR A 415 -21.70 8.51 -6.67
CA TYR A 415 -20.86 9.56 -7.26
C TYR A 415 -19.55 9.04 -7.84
N GLY A 416 -19.30 7.73 -7.83
CA GLY A 416 -18.07 7.13 -8.33
C GLY A 416 -16.83 7.45 -7.48
N CYS A 417 -17.03 7.91 -6.23
CA CYS A 417 -15.94 8.25 -5.32
C CYS A 417 -15.25 6.99 -4.81
N LYS A 418 -13.93 7.01 -4.80
CA LYS A 418 -13.10 5.89 -4.32
C LYS A 418 -12.70 6.02 -2.85
N PHE A 419 -12.97 7.16 -2.23
CA PHE A 419 -12.56 7.46 -0.86
C PHE A 419 -13.73 7.97 -0.03
N ILE A 420 -13.73 7.56 1.25
CA ILE A 420 -14.56 8.15 2.29
C ILE A 420 -13.60 8.70 3.35
N ILE A 421 -13.72 9.99 3.68
CA ILE A 421 -12.78 10.66 4.58
C ILE A 421 -13.53 11.12 5.84
N GLY A 422 -13.02 10.71 7.02
CA GLY A 422 -13.57 11.06 8.32
C GLY A 422 -12.59 11.78 9.23
N GLY A 423 -13.11 12.55 10.19
CA GLY A 423 -12.32 13.42 11.07
C GLY A 423 -12.20 12.91 12.51
N HIS A 424 -12.01 11.60 12.72
CA HIS A 424 -11.75 11.03 14.06
C HIS A 424 -10.31 11.25 14.47
N ASN A 425 -10.09 11.51 15.75
CA ASN A 425 -8.78 11.75 16.36
C ASN A 425 -8.47 10.72 17.48
N SER A 426 -7.27 10.75 18.04
CA SER A 426 -6.83 9.76 19.05
C SER A 426 -7.65 9.76 20.34
N ALA A 427 -8.30 10.87 20.69
CA ALA A 427 -9.16 10.93 21.88
C ALA A 427 -10.49 10.19 21.67
N ASP A 428 -10.96 10.08 20.42
CA ASP A 428 -12.18 9.35 20.10
C ASP A 428 -12.00 7.83 20.25
N ILE A 429 -10.81 7.30 19.94
CA ILE A 429 -10.48 5.87 20.04
C ILE A 429 -10.70 5.33 21.45
N ASN A 430 -10.32 6.11 22.45
CA ASN A 430 -10.43 5.72 23.85
C ASN A 430 -11.87 5.77 24.40
N LEU A 431 -12.74 6.53 23.75
CA LEU A 431 -14.11 6.76 24.20
C LEU A 431 -15.13 5.92 23.41
N PHE A 432 -14.88 5.66 22.13
CA PHE A 432 -15.83 5.05 21.22
C PHE A 432 -15.18 3.90 20.47
N PRO A 433 -15.56 2.62 20.75
CA PRO A 433 -14.99 1.46 20.06
C PRO A 433 -15.15 1.51 18.52
N ASP A 434 -16.21 2.14 18.02
CA ASP A 434 -16.51 2.33 16.61
C ASP A 434 -15.77 3.54 15.97
N ALA A 435 -14.77 4.11 16.67
CA ALA A 435 -13.92 5.18 16.16
C ALA A 435 -12.44 4.76 16.00
N ASN A 436 -12.10 3.48 16.19
CA ASN A 436 -10.74 3.00 16.02
C ASN A 436 -10.43 2.56 14.59
N ILE A 437 -9.15 2.45 14.26
CA ILE A 437 -8.69 2.13 12.91
C ILE A 437 -9.14 0.73 12.45
N HIS A 438 -9.21 -0.24 13.36
CA HIS A 438 -9.64 -1.61 13.05
C HIS A 438 -11.11 -1.63 12.61
N PHE A 439 -11.97 -0.92 13.35
CA PHE A 439 -13.38 -0.79 12.98
C PHE A 439 -13.53 -0.26 11.54
N PHE A 440 -12.79 0.82 11.18
CA PHE A 440 -12.87 1.40 9.84
C PHE A 440 -12.32 0.47 8.75
N LYS A 441 -11.27 -0.29 9.04
CA LYS A 441 -10.73 -1.29 8.11
C LYS A 441 -11.68 -2.46 7.89
N ASP A 442 -12.31 -2.96 8.93
CA ASP A 442 -13.30 -4.04 8.81
C ASP A 442 -14.55 -3.56 8.05
N LEU A 443 -14.97 -2.33 8.33
CA LEU A 443 -16.06 -1.72 7.58
C LEU A 443 -15.72 -1.52 6.10
N GLU A 444 -14.50 -1.10 5.78
CA GLU A 444 -13.99 -1.02 4.40
C GLU A 444 -14.03 -2.38 3.70
N LYS A 445 -13.57 -3.44 4.37
CA LYS A 445 -13.65 -4.82 3.84
C LYS A 445 -15.12 -5.21 3.59
N LEU A 446 -16.02 -4.93 4.53
CA LEU A 446 -17.44 -5.25 4.43
C LEU A 446 -18.11 -4.51 3.27
N ILE A 447 -17.88 -3.21 3.13
CA ILE A 447 -18.39 -2.39 2.03
C ILE A 447 -17.94 -2.99 0.69
N ASN A 448 -16.65 -3.28 0.53
CA ASN A 448 -16.10 -3.79 -0.73
C ASN A 448 -16.57 -5.23 -1.05
N ARG A 449 -16.88 -6.05 -0.04
CA ARG A 449 -17.51 -7.38 -0.23
C ARG A 449 -18.97 -7.27 -0.68
N GLY A 450 -19.68 -6.23 -0.26
CA GLY A 450 -21.09 -5.97 -0.60
C GLY A 450 -21.32 -5.43 -2.02
N LYS A 451 -20.25 -5.01 -2.73
CA LYS A 451 -20.35 -4.44 -4.07
C LYS A 451 -20.73 -5.47 -5.13
N HIS A 452 -21.34 -5.01 -6.22
CA HIS A 452 -21.71 -5.88 -7.32
C HIS A 452 -20.48 -6.55 -7.96
N LYS A 453 -20.59 -7.82 -8.33
CA LYS A 453 -19.47 -8.65 -8.85
C LYS A 453 -18.73 -8.05 -10.06
N GLN A 454 -19.40 -7.22 -10.85
CA GLN A 454 -18.78 -6.56 -12.01
C GLN A 454 -18.06 -5.25 -11.63
N ASP A 455 -18.35 -4.68 -10.48
CA ASP A 455 -17.65 -3.49 -9.98
C ASP A 455 -16.30 -3.90 -9.37
N LYS A 456 -15.22 -3.59 -10.07
CA LYS A 456 -13.83 -3.84 -9.61
C LYS A 456 -13.22 -2.66 -8.87
N SER A 457 -13.95 -1.52 -8.77
CA SER A 457 -13.48 -0.38 -7.98
C SER A 457 -13.49 -0.73 -6.50
N LYS A 458 -12.56 -0.15 -5.74
CA LYS A 458 -12.52 -0.27 -4.28
C LYS A 458 -12.84 1.08 -3.66
N ILE A 459 -13.55 1.06 -2.55
CA ILE A 459 -13.76 2.22 -1.68
C ILE A 459 -12.82 2.06 -0.50
N SER A 460 -12.01 3.10 -0.22
CA SER A 460 -11.12 3.16 0.93
C SER A 460 -11.58 4.19 1.94
N ILE A 461 -11.50 3.84 3.23
CA ILE A 461 -11.84 4.75 4.33
C ILE A 461 -10.55 5.37 4.88
N LEU A 462 -10.47 6.70 4.86
CA LEU A 462 -9.33 7.47 5.32
C LEU A 462 -9.68 8.27 6.58
N ILE A 463 -8.86 8.13 7.62
CA ILE A 463 -9.03 8.84 8.88
C ILE A 463 -7.70 9.58 9.21
N PRO A 464 -7.43 10.72 8.56
CA PRO A 464 -6.12 11.36 8.61
C PRO A 464 -5.71 11.89 9.97
N LEU A 465 -6.66 12.11 10.89
CA LEU A 465 -6.38 12.63 12.22
C LEU A 465 -6.30 11.55 13.31
N ILE A 466 -6.43 10.27 12.94
CA ILE A 466 -6.61 9.15 13.90
C ILE A 466 -5.50 9.04 14.94
N THR A 467 -4.27 9.46 14.61
CA THR A 467 -3.11 9.42 15.50
C THR A 467 -2.85 10.72 16.24
N LEU A 468 -3.59 11.79 15.89
CA LEU A 468 -3.38 13.11 16.45
C LEU A 468 -4.25 13.33 17.70
N ASN A 469 -3.65 13.87 18.76
CA ASN A 469 -4.42 14.38 19.90
C ASN A 469 -5.06 15.74 19.57
N LYS A 470 -5.92 16.24 20.44
CA LYS A 470 -6.68 17.48 20.19
C LYS A 470 -5.79 18.70 19.95
N ILE A 471 -4.65 18.80 20.64
CA ILE A 471 -3.72 19.92 20.49
C ILE A 471 -3.02 19.83 19.12
N GLU A 472 -2.60 18.64 18.72
CA GLU A 472 -2.00 18.39 17.39
C GLU A 472 -2.99 18.67 16.25
N VAL A 473 -4.27 18.32 16.42
CA VAL A 473 -5.32 18.67 15.46
C VAL A 473 -5.48 20.19 15.32
N ILE A 474 -5.48 20.94 16.43
CA ILE A 474 -5.60 22.41 16.38
C ILE A 474 -4.34 23.04 15.74
N LYS A 475 -3.16 22.49 16.03
CA LYS A 475 -1.92 22.91 15.38
C LYS A 475 -2.01 22.70 13.86
N LEU A 476 -2.41 21.51 13.43
CA LEU A 476 -2.62 21.21 12.02
C LEU A 476 -3.68 22.13 11.39
N ALA A 477 -4.77 22.44 12.12
CA ALA A 477 -5.78 23.37 11.65
C ALA A 477 -5.20 24.77 11.38
N LYS A 478 -4.34 25.28 12.26
CA LYS A 478 -3.63 26.55 12.06
C LYS A 478 -2.70 26.49 10.86
N ASP A 479 -1.90 25.44 10.73
CA ASP A 479 -0.95 25.24 9.62
C ASP A 479 -1.69 25.16 8.27
N LEU A 480 -2.87 24.57 8.24
CA LEU A 480 -3.76 24.48 7.08
C LEU A 480 -4.57 25.75 6.83
N LYS A 481 -4.47 26.75 7.71
CA LYS A 481 -5.28 28.00 7.66
C LYS A 481 -6.78 27.75 7.69
N VAL A 482 -7.21 26.79 8.50
CA VAL A 482 -8.63 26.54 8.74
C VAL A 482 -9.26 27.77 9.39
N PRO A 483 -10.39 28.31 8.89
CA PRO A 483 -11.08 29.41 9.56
C PRO A 483 -11.78 28.87 10.83
N ILE A 484 -11.05 28.82 11.93
CA ILE A 484 -11.46 28.20 13.19
C ILE A 484 -12.73 28.86 13.74
N GLU A 485 -12.91 30.14 13.49
CA GLU A 485 -14.09 30.93 13.86
C GLU A 485 -15.36 30.53 13.10
N TRP A 486 -15.24 29.74 12.04
CA TRP A 486 -16.39 29.16 11.32
C TRP A 486 -16.82 27.82 11.92
N THR A 487 -16.03 27.25 12.84
CA THR A 487 -16.31 25.93 13.41
C THR A 487 -17.13 26.02 14.69
N TRP A 488 -18.04 25.05 14.87
CA TRP A 488 -18.84 24.95 16.09
C TRP A 488 -18.66 23.57 16.73
N SER A 489 -18.32 23.54 18.00
CA SER A 489 -18.09 22.29 18.76
C SER A 489 -18.97 22.18 20.00
N CYS A 490 -19.68 23.23 20.38
CA CYS A 490 -20.55 23.23 21.55
C CYS A 490 -21.80 22.38 21.30
N TYR A 491 -22.27 21.69 22.31
CA TYR A 491 -23.50 20.88 22.24
C TYR A 491 -24.78 21.72 22.34
N SER A 492 -24.69 22.99 22.68
CA SER A 492 -25.85 23.92 22.73
C SER A 492 -25.85 24.92 21.58
N ASP A 493 -27.03 25.45 21.28
CA ASP A 493 -27.30 26.41 20.21
C ASP A 493 -27.23 27.89 20.68
N GLY A 494 -26.50 28.19 21.75
CA GLY A 494 -26.30 29.56 22.23
C GLY A 494 -25.68 30.52 21.20
N GLU A 495 -25.71 31.82 21.46
CA GLU A 495 -24.99 32.80 20.62
C GLU A 495 -23.49 32.59 20.69
N GLU A 496 -23.00 32.22 21.86
CA GLU A 496 -21.61 31.86 22.17
C GLU A 496 -21.54 30.41 22.68
N PRO A 497 -20.38 29.73 22.54
CA PRO A 497 -20.17 28.41 23.14
C PRO A 497 -20.38 28.44 24.66
N CYS A 498 -21.08 27.45 25.21
CA CYS A 498 -21.48 27.45 26.62
C CYS A 498 -20.28 27.41 27.62
N GLY A 499 -19.08 27.03 27.16
CA GLY A 499 -17.88 26.94 27.97
C GLY A 499 -17.84 25.80 29.00
N GLN A 500 -18.92 25.04 29.16
CA GLN A 500 -19.08 24.05 30.26
C GLN A 500 -19.19 22.61 29.77
N CYS A 501 -19.73 22.35 28.54
CA CYS A 501 -19.82 21.02 28.01
C CYS A 501 -18.41 20.43 27.74
N SER A 502 -18.33 19.11 27.73
CA SER A 502 -17.05 18.40 27.56
C SER A 502 -16.30 18.81 26.29
N SER A 503 -17.01 19.15 25.22
CA SER A 503 -16.41 19.62 23.97
C SER A 503 -15.84 21.05 24.09
N CYS A 504 -16.53 21.97 24.79
CA CYS A 504 -16.01 23.31 25.05
C CYS A 504 -14.77 23.29 25.93
N VAL A 505 -14.77 22.48 27.01
CA VAL A 505 -13.64 22.32 27.91
C VAL A 505 -12.41 21.79 27.16
N LYS A 506 -12.55 20.66 26.44
CA LYS A 506 -11.47 20.07 25.65
C LYS A 506 -10.94 21.03 24.58
N ARG A 507 -11.82 21.80 23.92
CA ARG A 507 -11.41 22.79 22.93
C ARG A 507 -10.57 23.89 23.57
N LYS A 508 -11.01 24.46 24.71
CA LYS A 508 -10.31 25.48 25.43
C LYS A 508 -8.93 25.00 25.93
N GLU A 509 -8.89 23.85 26.61
CA GLU A 509 -7.64 23.26 27.09
C GLU A 509 -6.64 23.03 25.94
N ALA A 510 -7.11 22.60 24.79
CA ALA A 510 -6.25 22.38 23.65
C ALA A 510 -5.70 23.69 23.05
N PHE A 511 -6.47 24.79 23.07
CA PHE A 511 -5.97 26.11 22.69
C PHE A 511 -4.99 26.70 23.71
N ASP A 512 -5.27 26.56 24.99
CA ASP A 512 -4.42 27.09 26.10
C ASP A 512 -3.05 26.38 26.15
N ASN A 513 -2.97 25.14 25.68
CA ASN A 513 -1.74 24.33 25.69
C ASN A 513 -0.99 24.29 24.33
N LEU A 514 -1.38 25.10 23.36
CA LEU A 514 -0.73 25.10 22.04
C LEU A 514 0.76 25.45 22.07
N ASP A 515 1.16 26.37 22.97
CA ASP A 515 2.53 26.88 23.07
C ASP A 515 3.45 25.94 23.86
N ASN A 516 2.91 24.95 24.58
CA ASN A 516 3.65 24.01 25.41
C ASN A 516 4.24 22.80 24.68
N ILE A 517 3.97 22.62 23.38
CA ILE A 517 4.52 21.52 22.59
C ILE A 517 5.84 21.95 21.94
N LYS A 518 6.96 21.36 22.41
CA LYS A 518 8.23 21.39 21.66
C LYS A 518 7.98 20.84 20.26
N PRO A 519 8.52 21.46 19.20
CA PRO A 519 8.33 20.98 17.86
C PRO A 519 8.90 19.55 17.74
N LYS A 520 8.05 18.56 17.60
CA LYS A 520 8.45 17.28 17.03
C LYS A 520 8.81 17.56 15.58
N LEU A 521 10.05 17.27 15.22
CA LEU A 521 10.64 17.48 13.90
C LEU A 521 9.67 17.17 12.77
N SER A 522 9.65 18.09 11.81
CA SER A 522 8.91 18.10 10.53
C SER A 522 8.63 16.73 9.93
N LEU A 523 7.37 16.53 9.65
CA LEU A 523 6.81 15.49 8.75
C LEU A 523 7.43 15.56 7.36
#